data_711931958418bc0c6fd373bb0a7f8131
#
_entry.id   711931958418bc0c6fd373bb0a7f8131
#
_cell.length_a   1.000
_cell.length_b   1.000
_cell.length_c   1.000
_cell.angle_alpha   90.00
_cell.angle_beta   90.00
_cell.angle_gamma   90.00
#
_symmetry.space_group_name_H-M   'P 1'
#
loop_
_entity.id
_entity.type
_entity.pdbx_description
1 polymer ?
#
loop_
_entity_poly.entity_id
_entity_poly.type
_entity_poly.pdbx_seq_one_letter_code
_entity_poly.pdbx_strand_id
1 'polypeptide(L)'
;LIDRLRKIKLAETSSVPAKTGEAIVDDMIDKIESKFSLRLPTDEKKFFQLLIKNITSDIVTDNSSKAALYILAHGNTASSIAEVCNRLLHTDFVKAFDMPLTQDVNQSYQLFVEEIESLQLKKGVMILADMGSLLDFGHKLTRDTGIPTHTIPNVSTAIALDFAHIMLNRNEH
;
A
#
# COMPACT_ATOMS: atom_id res chain seq x y z
N LEU A 1 -6.25 34.25 -10.31
CA LEU A 1 -6.36 33.55 -9.01
C LEU A 1 -5.63 32.20 -9.04
N ILE A 2 -5.78 31.43 -10.11
CA ILE A 2 -5.17 30.09 -10.32
C ILE A 2 -3.63 30.15 -10.39
N ASP A 3 -3.07 31.18 -11.01
CA ASP A 3 -1.61 31.37 -11.10
C ASP A 3 -0.95 31.76 -9.76
N ARG A 4 -1.69 32.40 -8.87
CA ARG A 4 -1.22 32.71 -7.51
C ARG A 4 -1.14 31.46 -6.62
N LEU A 5 -2.07 30.52 -6.80
CA LEU A 5 -2.07 29.24 -6.06
C LEU A 5 -0.98 28.28 -6.57
N ARG A 6 -0.63 28.34 -7.87
CA ARG A 6 0.49 27.58 -8.43
C ARG A 6 1.85 28.04 -7.92
N LYS A 7 2.04 29.36 -7.73
CA LYS A 7 3.29 29.92 -7.17
C LYS A 7 3.49 29.59 -5.70
N ILE A 8 2.42 29.43 -4.92
CA ILE A 8 2.51 29.04 -3.51
C ILE A 8 2.95 27.58 -3.36
N LYS A 9 2.53 26.71 -4.30
CA LYS A 9 2.91 25.27 -4.28
C LYS A 9 4.35 24.97 -4.74
N LEU A 10 5.00 25.90 -5.43
CA LEU A 10 6.37 25.74 -5.94
C LEU A 10 7.45 26.38 -5.04
N ALA A 11 7.05 27.11 -4.00
CA ALA A 11 7.99 27.77 -3.08
C ALA A 11 8.33 26.94 -1.82
N GLU A 12 7.68 25.80 -1.59
CA GLU A 12 7.88 24.96 -0.40
C GLU A 12 8.73 23.69 -0.62
N THR A 13 9.36 23.53 -1.78
CA THR A 13 10.35 22.46 -2.01
C THR A 13 11.78 22.99 -1.87
N SER A 14 12.08 23.67 -0.77
CA SER A 14 13.44 23.88 -0.32
C SER A 14 13.77 22.81 0.72
N SER A 15 14.73 21.93 0.38
CA SER A 15 15.45 20.95 1.17
C SER A 15 15.38 21.12 2.69
N VAL A 16 14.35 20.55 3.32
CA VAL A 16 14.40 20.25 4.76
C VAL A 16 15.17 18.93 4.90
N PRO A 17 16.27 18.86 5.66
CA PRO A 17 16.94 17.61 5.94
C PRO A 17 15.89 16.67 6.60
N ALA A 18 15.78 15.45 6.11
CA ALA A 18 14.87 14.45 6.65
C ALA A 18 15.15 14.27 8.14
N LYS A 19 14.33 14.90 8.99
CA LYS A 19 14.38 14.66 10.44
C LYS A 19 14.02 13.20 10.65
N THR A 20 14.75 12.49 11.49
CA THR A 20 14.39 11.14 11.92
C THR A 20 12.99 11.19 12.55
N GLY A 21 12.21 10.10 12.41
CA GLY A 21 10.82 10.04 12.94
C GLY A 21 10.74 10.47 14.42
N GLU A 22 11.75 10.17 15.23
CA GLU A 22 11.86 10.57 16.63
C GLU A 22 11.93 12.11 16.80
N ALA A 23 12.70 12.79 15.96
CA ALA A 23 12.82 14.25 16.02
C ALA A 23 11.52 14.98 15.62
N ILE A 24 10.68 14.34 14.79
CA ILE A 24 9.36 14.88 14.42
C ILE A 24 8.40 14.77 15.61
N VAL A 25 8.44 13.63 16.33
CA VAL A 25 7.58 13.40 17.50
C VAL A 25 7.94 14.34 18.64
N ASP A 26 9.22 14.55 18.90
CA ASP A 26 9.67 15.49 19.93
C ASP A 26 9.23 16.93 19.62
N ASP A 27 9.36 17.37 18.36
CA ASP A 27 8.86 18.69 17.92
C ASP A 27 7.32 18.82 18.08
N MET A 28 6.58 17.74 17.84
CA MET A 28 5.12 17.72 18.07
C MET A 28 4.77 17.82 19.57
N ILE A 29 5.48 17.08 20.42
CA ILE A 29 5.30 17.13 21.88
C ILE A 29 5.59 18.53 22.41
N ASP A 30 6.70 19.15 22.01
CA ASP A 30 7.09 20.49 22.40
C ASP A 30 6.05 21.55 21.97
N LYS A 31 5.47 21.41 20.77
CA LYS A 31 4.39 22.28 20.29
C LYS A 31 3.11 22.11 21.10
N ILE A 32 2.76 20.89 21.49
CA ILE A 32 1.58 20.62 22.35
C ILE A 32 1.80 21.25 23.73
N GLU A 33 2.94 21.00 24.37
CA GLU A 33 3.29 21.57 25.67
C GLU A 33 3.24 23.10 25.64
N SER A 34 3.84 23.71 24.61
CA SER A 34 3.84 25.17 24.43
C SER A 34 2.44 25.73 24.20
N LYS A 35 1.65 25.13 23.29
CA LYS A 35 0.32 25.63 22.93
C LYS A 35 -0.67 25.56 24.06
N PHE A 36 -0.62 24.54 24.89
CA PHE A 36 -1.55 24.30 25.98
C PHE A 36 -0.99 24.69 27.36
N SER A 37 0.25 25.22 27.41
CA SER A 37 0.95 25.60 28.65
C SER A 37 0.95 24.47 29.70
N LEU A 38 1.14 23.24 29.24
CA LEU A 38 1.20 22.05 30.10
C LEU A 38 2.55 21.33 29.91
N ARG A 39 2.91 20.51 30.87
CA ARG A 39 4.06 19.58 30.75
C ARG A 39 3.56 18.15 30.82
N LEU A 40 3.86 17.36 29.80
CA LEU A 40 3.55 15.94 29.77
C LEU A 40 4.56 15.19 30.67
N PRO A 41 4.09 14.26 31.54
CA PRO A 41 4.98 13.34 32.25
C PRO A 41 5.84 12.52 31.29
N THR A 42 7.04 12.11 31.74
CA THR A 42 8.00 11.38 30.92
C THR A 42 7.40 10.08 30.33
N ASP A 43 6.55 9.40 31.08
CA ASP A 43 5.94 8.14 30.63
C ASP A 43 4.87 8.39 29.56
N GLU A 44 4.14 9.50 29.64
CA GLU A 44 3.20 9.93 28.60
C GLU A 44 3.94 10.31 27.30
N LYS A 45 5.08 11.00 27.40
CA LYS A 45 5.92 11.30 26.24
C LYS A 45 6.40 10.02 25.54
N LYS A 46 6.88 9.03 26.33
CA LYS A 46 7.30 7.72 25.79
C LYS A 46 6.13 6.98 25.15
N PHE A 47 4.95 7.01 25.75
CA PHE A 47 3.76 6.40 25.17
C PHE A 47 3.40 7.05 23.83
N PHE A 48 3.44 8.39 23.74
CA PHE A 48 3.23 9.13 22.50
C PHE A 48 4.28 8.77 21.43
N GLN A 49 5.55 8.68 21.82
CA GLN A 49 6.63 8.27 20.92
C GLN A 49 6.41 6.85 20.37
N LEU A 50 6.01 5.89 21.23
CA LEU A 50 5.69 4.53 20.82
C LEU A 50 4.46 4.46 19.92
N LEU A 51 3.40 5.21 20.24
CA LEU A 51 2.17 5.26 19.45
C LEU A 51 2.46 5.80 18.04
N ILE A 52 3.19 6.91 17.93
CA ILE A 52 3.52 7.50 16.64
C ILE A 52 4.52 6.64 15.88
N LYS A 53 5.47 6.00 16.56
CA LYS A 53 6.41 5.06 15.95
C LYS A 53 5.67 3.87 15.32
N ASN A 54 4.66 3.32 15.98
CA ASN A 54 3.84 2.25 15.44
C ASN A 54 3.04 2.74 14.22
N ILE A 55 2.39 3.91 14.32
CA ILE A 55 1.64 4.50 13.19
C ILE A 55 2.56 4.85 12.02
N THR A 56 3.75 5.40 12.27
CA THR A 56 4.69 5.79 11.21
C THR A 56 5.49 4.61 10.66
N SER A 57 5.71 3.54 11.43
CA SER A 57 6.31 2.31 10.91
C SER A 57 5.41 1.67 9.85
N ASP A 58 4.10 1.80 9.98
CA ASP A 58 3.14 1.34 8.98
C ASP A 58 3.12 2.23 7.71
N ILE A 59 3.48 3.52 7.85
CA ILE A 59 3.52 4.47 6.72
C ILE A 59 4.86 4.43 5.97
N VAL A 60 5.96 4.11 6.65
CA VAL A 60 7.34 4.10 6.08
C VAL A 60 7.84 2.67 5.82
N THR A 61 6.99 1.66 5.89
CA THR A 61 7.41 0.34 5.44
C THR A 61 7.72 0.41 3.95
N ASP A 62 8.99 0.31 3.64
CA ASP A 62 9.54 0.10 2.32
C ASP A 62 8.71 -1.02 1.63
N ASN A 63 7.84 -0.64 0.70
CA ASN A 63 6.99 -1.58 -0.03
C ASN A 63 7.82 -2.69 -0.71
N SER A 64 9.12 -2.48 -0.90
CA SER A 64 10.06 -3.46 -1.44
C SER A 64 10.29 -4.65 -0.50
N SER A 65 9.98 -4.54 0.78
CA SER A 65 10.20 -5.59 1.79
C SER A 65 8.98 -6.49 2.03
N LYS A 66 7.82 -6.18 1.48
CA LYS A 66 6.56 -6.94 1.65
C LYS A 66 6.14 -7.61 0.34
N ALA A 67 5.54 -8.79 0.44
CA ALA A 67 4.84 -9.38 -0.70
C ALA A 67 3.54 -8.60 -0.93
N ALA A 68 3.20 -8.32 -2.19
CA ALA A 68 1.97 -7.63 -2.54
C ALA A 68 0.79 -8.61 -2.68
N LEU A 69 -0.42 -8.15 -2.39
CA LEU A 69 -1.65 -8.86 -2.65
C LEU A 69 -2.44 -8.15 -3.74
N TYR A 70 -2.65 -8.84 -4.86
CA TYR A 70 -3.41 -8.34 -6.01
C TYR A 70 -4.67 -9.15 -6.23
N ILE A 71 -5.78 -8.47 -6.48
CA ILE A 71 -7.00 -9.05 -7.00
C ILE A 71 -7.06 -8.76 -8.49
N LEU A 72 -7.23 -9.79 -9.31
CA LEU A 72 -7.40 -9.69 -10.76
C LEU A 72 -8.81 -10.16 -11.12
N ALA A 73 -9.62 -9.30 -11.72
CA ALA A 73 -10.96 -9.67 -12.15
C ALA A 73 -11.43 -8.88 -13.37
N HIS A 74 -12.48 -9.37 -14.01
CA HIS A 74 -13.09 -8.69 -15.15
C HIS A 74 -14.00 -7.55 -14.72
N GLY A 75 -14.09 -6.52 -15.55
CA GLY A 75 -14.86 -5.31 -15.29
C GLY A 75 -14.32 -4.53 -14.11
N ASN A 76 -15.14 -4.13 -13.16
CA ASN A 76 -14.77 -3.37 -11.95
C ASN A 76 -14.78 -4.26 -10.69
N THR A 77 -14.76 -5.57 -10.85
CA THR A 77 -14.92 -6.51 -9.74
C THR A 77 -13.71 -6.49 -8.81
N ALA A 78 -12.49 -6.43 -9.35
CA ALA A 78 -11.28 -6.41 -8.55
C ALA A 78 -11.23 -5.17 -7.64
N SER A 79 -11.46 -3.98 -8.20
CA SER A 79 -11.52 -2.73 -7.43
C SER A 79 -12.58 -2.76 -6.34
N SER A 80 -13.77 -3.31 -6.64
CA SER A 80 -14.86 -3.40 -5.65
C SER A 80 -14.48 -4.30 -4.48
N ILE A 81 -13.87 -5.46 -4.72
CA ILE A 81 -13.42 -6.38 -3.67
C ILE A 81 -12.28 -5.75 -2.86
N ALA A 82 -11.28 -5.16 -3.52
CA ALA A 82 -10.15 -4.53 -2.85
C ALA A 82 -10.59 -3.37 -1.95
N GLU A 83 -11.53 -2.54 -2.41
CA GLU A 83 -12.09 -1.45 -1.61
C GLU A 83 -12.74 -1.97 -0.32
N VAL A 84 -13.56 -3.02 -0.41
CA VAL A 84 -14.20 -3.63 0.77
C VAL A 84 -13.15 -4.17 1.74
N CYS A 85 -12.16 -4.92 1.25
CA CYS A 85 -11.09 -5.47 2.09
C CYS A 85 -10.30 -4.36 2.78
N ASN A 86 -9.88 -3.35 2.05
CA ASN A 86 -9.09 -2.24 2.58
C ASN A 86 -9.87 -1.43 3.62
N ARG A 87 -11.16 -1.19 3.41
CA ARG A 87 -12.02 -0.51 4.40
C ARG A 87 -12.21 -1.31 5.67
N LEU A 88 -12.46 -2.63 5.57
CA LEU A 88 -12.67 -3.49 6.73
C LEU A 88 -11.39 -3.70 7.55
N LEU A 89 -10.24 -3.75 6.89
CA LEU A 89 -8.94 -3.94 7.55
C LEU A 89 -8.19 -2.63 7.86
N HIS A 90 -8.81 -1.48 7.56
CA HIS A 90 -8.20 -0.15 7.73
C HIS A 90 -6.79 -0.03 7.10
N THR A 91 -6.65 -0.50 5.87
CA THR A 91 -5.39 -0.58 5.13
C THR A 91 -5.57 -0.15 3.66
N ASP A 92 -4.47 0.01 2.93
CA ASP A 92 -4.41 0.15 1.46
C ASP A 92 -3.60 -0.99 0.81
N PHE A 93 -3.42 -2.09 1.56
CA PHE A 93 -2.57 -3.21 1.20
C PHE A 93 -3.06 -4.02 0.00
N VAL A 94 -4.39 -4.20 -0.13
CA VAL A 94 -4.99 -4.97 -1.21
C VAL A 94 -5.05 -4.11 -2.46
N LYS A 95 -4.39 -4.55 -3.52
CA LYS A 95 -4.37 -3.88 -4.83
C LYS A 95 -5.34 -4.57 -5.79
N ALA A 96 -5.78 -3.85 -6.81
CA ALA A 96 -6.74 -4.35 -7.79
C ALA A 96 -6.26 -4.11 -9.20
N PHE A 97 -6.47 -5.09 -10.06
CA PHE A 97 -6.31 -4.96 -11.50
C PHE A 97 -7.62 -5.36 -12.18
N ASP A 98 -8.34 -4.37 -12.67
CA ASP A 98 -9.59 -4.54 -13.41
C ASP A 98 -9.30 -4.73 -14.91
N MET A 99 -9.61 -5.91 -15.44
CA MET A 99 -9.48 -6.17 -16.87
C MET A 99 -10.77 -5.79 -17.59
N PRO A 100 -10.79 -4.76 -18.46
CA PRO A 100 -11.97 -4.42 -19.24
C PRO A 100 -12.42 -5.59 -20.12
N LEU A 101 -13.75 -5.82 -20.20
CA LEU A 101 -14.30 -6.93 -20.99
C LEU A 101 -14.02 -6.84 -22.49
N THR A 102 -13.72 -5.65 -22.98
CA THR A 102 -13.43 -5.38 -24.40
C THR A 102 -11.94 -5.32 -24.72
N GLN A 103 -11.08 -5.45 -23.72
CA GLN A 103 -9.63 -5.33 -23.90
C GLN A 103 -9.00 -6.67 -24.27
N ASP A 104 -8.01 -6.63 -25.15
CA ASP A 104 -7.19 -7.79 -25.48
C ASP A 104 -6.39 -8.30 -24.27
N VAL A 105 -6.33 -9.62 -24.11
CA VAL A 105 -5.67 -10.29 -22.98
C VAL A 105 -4.20 -9.96 -22.91
N ASN A 106 -3.51 -9.90 -24.06
CA ASN A 106 -2.06 -9.63 -24.06
C ASN A 106 -1.79 -8.18 -23.72
N GLN A 107 -2.63 -7.26 -24.19
CA GLN A 107 -2.54 -5.85 -23.83
C GLN A 107 -2.77 -5.66 -22.34
N SER A 108 -3.79 -6.31 -21.78
CA SER A 108 -4.07 -6.29 -20.33
C SER A 108 -2.91 -6.85 -19.53
N TYR A 109 -2.30 -7.93 -19.99
CA TYR A 109 -1.14 -8.51 -19.35
C TYR A 109 0.07 -7.57 -19.36
N GLN A 110 0.35 -6.87 -20.45
CA GLN A 110 1.45 -5.89 -20.52
C GLN A 110 1.24 -4.74 -19.51
N LEU A 111 0.03 -4.20 -19.43
CA LEU A 111 -0.29 -3.16 -18.43
C LEU A 111 -0.10 -3.67 -16.99
N PHE A 112 -0.48 -4.92 -16.73
CA PHE A 112 -0.28 -5.53 -15.41
C PHE A 112 1.22 -5.69 -15.09
N VAL A 113 2.04 -6.13 -16.06
CA VAL A 113 3.49 -6.23 -15.89
C VAL A 113 4.11 -4.87 -15.57
N GLU A 114 3.79 -3.83 -16.36
CA GLU A 114 4.28 -2.48 -16.14
C GLU A 114 3.95 -1.95 -14.74
N GLU A 115 2.73 -2.20 -14.26
CA GLU A 115 2.31 -1.84 -12.92
C GLU A 115 3.14 -2.55 -11.85
N ILE A 116 3.29 -3.88 -11.96
CA ILE A 116 4.06 -4.67 -10.98
C ILE A 116 5.54 -4.30 -10.96
N GLU A 117 6.16 -4.08 -12.12
CA GLU A 117 7.58 -3.69 -12.20
C GLU A 117 7.82 -2.31 -11.57
N SER A 118 6.85 -1.38 -11.71
CA SER A 118 6.94 -0.06 -11.10
C SER A 118 7.03 -0.09 -9.57
N LEU A 119 6.50 -1.14 -8.95
CA LEU A 119 6.47 -1.32 -7.49
C LEU A 119 7.77 -1.91 -6.91
N GLN A 120 8.69 -2.40 -7.76
CA GLN A 120 9.99 -2.98 -7.35
C GLN A 120 9.88 -4.03 -6.24
N LEU A 121 8.90 -4.92 -6.32
CA LEU A 121 8.58 -5.93 -5.31
C LEU A 121 9.66 -7.01 -5.22
N LYS A 122 10.31 -7.16 -4.07
CA LYS A 122 11.38 -8.16 -3.83
C LYS A 122 10.83 -9.49 -3.31
N LYS A 123 9.73 -9.48 -2.57
CA LYS A 123 9.16 -10.69 -1.95
C LYS A 123 8.09 -11.39 -2.78
N GLY A 124 7.76 -10.81 -3.95
CA GLY A 124 6.81 -11.40 -4.88
C GLY A 124 5.37 -10.91 -4.73
N VAL A 125 4.46 -11.56 -5.47
CA VAL A 125 3.06 -11.16 -5.59
C VAL A 125 2.16 -12.36 -5.34
N MET A 126 1.21 -12.21 -4.42
CA MET A 126 0.06 -13.10 -4.30
C MET A 126 -1.06 -12.55 -5.19
N ILE A 127 -1.59 -13.37 -6.06
CA ILE A 127 -2.65 -13.03 -6.99
C ILE A 127 -3.91 -13.83 -6.63
N LEU A 128 -5.02 -13.13 -6.42
CA LEU A 128 -6.34 -13.74 -6.33
C LEU A 128 -7.08 -13.40 -7.62
N ALA A 129 -7.26 -14.38 -8.50
CA ALA A 129 -7.88 -14.17 -9.80
C ALA A 129 -9.31 -14.73 -9.85
N ASP A 130 -10.19 -14.10 -10.64
CA ASP A 130 -11.55 -14.60 -10.78
C ASP A 130 -11.61 -15.83 -11.68
N MET A 131 -11.30 -15.71 -12.97
CA MET A 131 -11.40 -16.78 -13.95
C MET A 131 -10.62 -16.50 -15.24
N GLY A 132 -10.62 -17.50 -16.13
CA GLY A 132 -10.15 -17.38 -17.52
C GLY A 132 -8.68 -17.07 -17.64
N SER A 133 -8.32 -16.18 -18.54
CA SER A 133 -6.94 -15.82 -18.86
C SER A 133 -6.17 -15.15 -17.72
N LEU A 134 -6.86 -14.54 -16.76
CA LEU A 134 -6.24 -13.90 -15.58
C LEU A 134 -5.54 -14.91 -14.68
N LEU A 135 -5.94 -16.18 -14.71
CA LEU A 135 -5.30 -17.25 -13.95
C LEU A 135 -3.84 -17.50 -14.39
N ASP A 136 -3.54 -17.22 -15.66
CA ASP A 136 -2.20 -17.44 -16.24
C ASP A 136 -1.25 -16.25 -16.01
N PHE A 137 -1.78 -15.09 -15.60
CA PHE A 137 -0.98 -13.85 -15.44
C PHE A 137 0.16 -14.03 -14.45
N GLY A 138 -0.05 -14.70 -13.33
CA GLY A 138 0.99 -14.94 -12.35
C GLY A 138 2.11 -15.81 -12.91
N HIS A 139 1.78 -16.92 -13.55
CA HIS A 139 2.79 -17.80 -14.15
C HIS A 139 3.60 -17.08 -15.24
N LYS A 140 2.93 -16.32 -16.12
CA LYS A 140 3.60 -15.50 -17.14
C LYS A 140 4.49 -14.44 -16.48
N LEU A 141 4.02 -13.74 -15.44
CA LEU A 141 4.79 -12.72 -14.73
C LEU A 141 6.08 -13.29 -14.13
N THR A 142 6.01 -14.45 -13.47
CA THR A 142 7.22 -15.10 -12.94
C THR A 142 8.21 -15.46 -14.05
N ARG A 143 7.71 -15.99 -15.16
CA ARG A 143 8.55 -16.37 -16.30
C ARG A 143 9.23 -15.16 -16.97
N ASP A 144 8.49 -14.06 -17.15
CA ASP A 144 8.92 -12.93 -17.97
C ASP A 144 9.76 -11.92 -17.15
N THR A 145 9.52 -11.80 -15.84
CA THR A 145 10.18 -10.81 -14.97
C THR A 145 11.06 -11.41 -13.87
N GLY A 146 10.91 -12.72 -13.60
CA GLY A 146 11.57 -13.37 -12.46
C GLY A 146 10.94 -13.07 -11.10
N ILE A 147 9.89 -12.25 -11.03
CA ILE A 147 9.19 -11.92 -9.78
C ILE A 147 8.40 -13.16 -9.32
N PRO A 148 8.64 -13.69 -8.10
CA PRO A 148 7.89 -14.83 -7.60
C PRO A 148 6.40 -14.51 -7.48
N THR A 149 5.53 -15.34 -8.08
CA THR A 149 4.09 -15.17 -7.96
C THR A 149 3.38 -16.47 -7.58
N HIS A 150 2.28 -16.31 -6.87
CA HIS A 150 1.36 -17.41 -6.60
C HIS A 150 -0.07 -16.97 -6.93
N THR A 151 -0.77 -17.73 -7.77
CA THR A 151 -2.14 -17.39 -8.20
C THR A 151 -3.14 -18.37 -7.59
N ILE A 152 -4.18 -17.81 -6.99
CA ILE A 152 -5.33 -18.55 -6.44
C ILE A 152 -6.56 -18.19 -7.26
N PRO A 153 -7.26 -19.18 -7.82
CA PRO A 153 -8.46 -18.96 -8.63
C PRO A 153 -9.71 -18.71 -7.76
N ASN A 154 -10.79 -18.30 -8.44
CA ASN A 154 -12.12 -18.14 -7.86
C ASN A 154 -12.15 -17.13 -6.69
N VAL A 155 -11.58 -15.95 -6.90
CA VAL A 155 -11.59 -14.90 -5.89
C VAL A 155 -13.03 -14.55 -5.47
N SER A 156 -13.19 -14.34 -4.18
CA SER A 156 -14.40 -13.75 -3.58
C SER A 156 -13.98 -12.76 -2.50
N THR A 157 -14.87 -11.88 -2.08
CA THR A 157 -14.59 -10.92 -1.00
C THR A 157 -14.15 -11.62 0.29
N ALA A 158 -14.76 -12.76 0.63
CA ALA A 158 -14.38 -13.53 1.81
C ALA A 158 -12.95 -14.09 1.71
N ILE A 159 -12.61 -14.72 0.59
CA ILE A 159 -11.26 -15.24 0.33
C ILE A 159 -10.24 -14.09 0.34
N ALA A 160 -10.54 -12.98 -0.32
CA ALA A 160 -9.65 -11.84 -0.36
C ALA A 160 -9.39 -11.24 1.03
N LEU A 161 -10.42 -11.15 1.87
CA LEU A 161 -10.32 -10.67 3.23
C LEU A 161 -9.45 -11.58 4.11
N ASP A 162 -9.63 -12.90 4.00
CA ASP A 162 -8.84 -13.89 4.74
C ASP A 162 -7.36 -13.83 4.35
N PHE A 163 -7.05 -13.78 3.04
CA PHE A 163 -5.67 -13.64 2.56
C PHE A 163 -5.04 -12.32 2.99
N ALA A 164 -5.77 -11.21 2.87
CA ALA A 164 -5.28 -9.90 3.30
C ALA A 164 -4.95 -9.91 4.80
N HIS A 165 -5.83 -10.44 5.64
CA HIS A 165 -5.61 -10.56 7.08
C HIS A 165 -4.38 -11.42 7.43
N ILE A 166 -4.22 -12.58 6.78
CA ILE A 166 -3.07 -13.46 6.99
C ILE A 166 -1.77 -12.78 6.57
N MET A 167 -1.76 -12.09 5.41
CA MET A 167 -0.56 -11.46 4.90
C MET A 167 -0.16 -10.22 5.69
N LEU A 168 -1.11 -9.44 6.19
CA LEU A 168 -0.85 -8.32 7.09
C LEU A 168 -0.20 -8.80 8.40
N ASN A 169 -0.76 -9.82 9.04
CA ASN A 169 -0.23 -10.36 10.30
C ASN A 169 1.16 -11.02 10.15
N ARG A 170 1.49 -11.59 9.00
CA ARG A 170 2.82 -12.18 8.73
C ARG A 170 3.88 -11.14 8.41
N ASN A 171 3.49 -9.96 8.00
CA ASN A 171 4.42 -8.86 7.71
C ASN A 171 4.82 -8.09 8.98
N GLU A 172 4.23 -8.40 10.15
CA GLU A 172 4.57 -7.81 11.45
C GLU A 172 5.70 -8.56 12.21
N HIS A 173 6.19 -9.67 11.66
CA HIS A 173 7.29 -10.48 12.20
C HIS A 173 8.45 -10.58 11.20
#